data_f79f0ac0274b29079afb2ff4ac87a668
#
_entry.id   f79f0ac0274b29079afb2ff4ac87a668
#
_cell.length_a   1.000
_cell.length_b   1.000
_cell.length_c   1.000
_cell.angle_alpha   90.00
_cell.angle_beta   90.00
_cell.angle_gamma   90.00
#
_symmetry.space_group_name_H-M   'P 1'
#
loop_
_entity.id
_entity.type
_entity.pdbx_description
1 polymer ?
#
loop_
_entity_poly.entity_id
_entity_poly.type
_entity_poly.pdbx_seq_one_letter_code
_entity_poly.pdbx_strand_id
1 'polypeptide(L)'
;MKIKNFIRVLLSVVLVFGFSSAWAKTIKWSMQGDSLTLDPHAQNEGPTTQVSRQIYEALVERAVDMKIQPALATKWKTTDPNTWIFTLREDVKFSDGSAMTSDDVVFSI
;
A
#
# COMPACT_ATOMS: atom_id res chain seq x y z
N MET A 1 45.62 -25.85 -17.43
CA MET A 1 44.48 -26.03 -18.38
C MET A 1 43.18 -26.51 -17.72
N LYS A 2 43.23 -27.22 -16.60
CA LYS A 2 42.02 -27.77 -15.92
C LYS A 2 41.19 -26.76 -15.12
N ILE A 3 41.81 -25.75 -14.47
CA ILE A 3 41.12 -24.76 -13.63
C ILE A 3 40.24 -23.80 -14.45
N LYS A 4 40.70 -23.35 -15.63
CA LYS A 4 39.92 -22.46 -16.49
C LYS A 4 38.62 -23.10 -17.00
N ASN A 5 38.67 -24.41 -17.29
CA ASN A 5 37.46 -25.14 -17.71
C ASN A 5 36.51 -25.38 -16.56
N PHE A 6 37.02 -25.62 -15.36
CA PHE A 6 36.20 -25.77 -14.16
C PHE A 6 35.43 -24.45 -13.81
N ILE A 7 36.10 -23.29 -13.90
CA ILE A 7 35.47 -21.97 -13.69
C ILE A 7 34.40 -21.70 -14.75
N ARG A 8 34.63 -22.06 -16.02
CA ARG A 8 33.64 -21.90 -17.09
C ARG A 8 32.39 -22.74 -16.88
N VAL A 9 32.57 -24.00 -16.44
CA VAL A 9 31.43 -24.88 -16.10
C VAL A 9 30.67 -24.38 -14.89
N LEU A 10 31.35 -23.88 -13.86
CA LEU A 10 30.71 -23.30 -12.68
C LEU A 10 29.90 -22.05 -13.05
N LEU A 11 30.45 -21.17 -13.90
CA LEU A 11 29.79 -19.96 -14.36
C LEU A 11 28.53 -20.25 -15.21
N SER A 12 28.60 -21.30 -16.05
CA SER A 12 27.44 -21.72 -16.86
C SER A 12 26.33 -22.34 -16.01
N VAL A 13 26.67 -23.10 -14.97
CA VAL A 13 25.68 -23.66 -14.02
C VAL A 13 24.96 -22.54 -13.24
N VAL A 14 25.67 -21.50 -12.78
CA VAL A 14 25.08 -20.36 -12.08
C VAL A 14 24.15 -19.57 -13.00
N LEU A 15 24.46 -19.43 -14.28
CA LEU A 15 23.59 -18.74 -15.26
C LEU A 15 22.29 -19.51 -15.56
N VAL A 16 22.31 -20.85 -15.52
CA VAL A 16 21.12 -21.68 -15.80
C VAL A 16 20.14 -21.69 -14.61
N PHE A 17 20.65 -21.61 -13.37
CA PHE A 17 19.79 -21.58 -12.16
C PHE A 17 19.33 -20.20 -11.72
N GLY A 18 19.85 -19.12 -12.34
CA GLY A 18 19.55 -17.73 -11.96
C GLY A 18 18.20 -17.19 -12.43
N PHE A 19 17.48 -17.85 -13.35
CA PHE A 19 16.17 -17.42 -13.84
C PHE A 19 15.04 -18.16 -13.14
N SER A 20 14.85 -17.89 -11.85
CA SER A 20 13.58 -18.20 -11.21
C SER A 20 12.53 -17.25 -11.78
N SER A 21 11.78 -17.71 -12.78
CA SER A 21 10.61 -16.98 -13.28
C SER A 21 9.64 -16.83 -12.13
N ALA A 22 9.51 -15.62 -11.60
CA ALA A 22 8.46 -15.28 -10.65
C ALA A 22 7.12 -15.38 -11.39
N TRP A 23 6.44 -16.52 -11.24
CA TRP A 23 5.09 -16.71 -11.76
C TRP A 23 4.14 -15.85 -10.93
N ALA A 24 3.77 -14.71 -11.47
CA ALA A 24 2.74 -13.88 -10.87
C ALA A 24 1.42 -14.68 -10.89
N LYS A 25 0.87 -14.97 -9.72
CA LYS A 25 -0.44 -15.63 -9.59
C LYS A 25 -1.52 -14.57 -9.67
N THR A 26 -2.45 -14.74 -10.57
CA THR A 26 -3.64 -13.88 -10.68
C THR A 26 -4.65 -14.29 -9.62
N ILE A 27 -5.05 -13.34 -8.79
CA ILE A 27 -6.17 -13.49 -7.86
C ILE A 27 -7.41 -12.91 -8.56
N LYS A 28 -8.48 -13.72 -8.63
CA LYS A 28 -9.79 -13.27 -9.12
C LYS A 28 -10.75 -13.26 -7.93
N TRP A 29 -11.46 -12.18 -7.76
CA TRP A 29 -12.48 -12.02 -6.73
C TRP A 29 -13.69 -11.31 -7.29
N SER A 30 -14.85 -11.48 -6.67
CA SER A 30 -16.09 -10.84 -7.09
C SER A 30 -16.77 -10.20 -5.89
N MET A 31 -17.53 -9.15 -6.15
CA MET A 31 -18.33 -8.42 -5.17
C MET A 31 -19.79 -8.44 -5.60
N GLN A 32 -20.69 -8.04 -4.68
CA GLN A 32 -22.12 -7.94 -4.94
C GLN A 32 -22.49 -6.80 -5.90
N GLY A 33 -21.61 -5.81 -6.09
CA GLY A 33 -21.77 -4.69 -6.99
C GLY A 33 -20.44 -4.15 -7.47
N ASP A 34 -20.46 -3.25 -8.43
CA ASP A 34 -19.28 -2.57 -8.94
C ASP A 34 -19.09 -1.22 -8.24
N SER A 35 -17.86 -0.68 -8.31
CA SER A 35 -17.55 0.66 -7.81
C SER A 35 -18.15 1.71 -8.76
N LEU A 36 -18.87 2.68 -8.22
CA LEU A 36 -19.47 3.77 -9.01
C LEU A 36 -18.44 4.85 -9.37
N THR A 37 -17.36 4.95 -8.60
CA THR A 37 -16.29 5.94 -8.78
C THR A 37 -15.01 5.45 -8.12
N LEU A 38 -13.87 6.03 -8.50
CA LEU A 38 -12.60 5.87 -7.77
C LEU A 38 -12.26 7.09 -6.92
N ASP A 39 -13.11 8.12 -6.91
CA ASP A 39 -12.94 9.24 -5.99
C ASP A 39 -13.38 8.82 -4.57
N PRO A 40 -12.45 8.80 -3.58
CA PRO A 40 -12.73 8.32 -2.23
C PRO A 40 -13.72 9.20 -1.46
N HIS A 41 -13.98 10.43 -1.92
CA HIS A 41 -14.89 11.41 -1.27
C HIS A 41 -16.27 11.48 -1.92
N ALA A 42 -16.44 10.94 -3.14
CA ALA A 42 -17.68 11.13 -3.91
C ALA A 42 -18.83 10.21 -3.46
N GLN A 43 -18.56 9.06 -2.88
CA GLN A 43 -19.56 8.05 -2.53
C GLN A 43 -19.26 7.38 -1.19
N ASN A 44 -20.32 7.03 -0.46
CA ASN A 44 -20.20 6.30 0.82
C ASN A 44 -21.07 5.02 0.79
N GLU A 45 -20.84 4.15 -0.18
CA GLU A 45 -21.52 2.87 -0.31
C GLU A 45 -20.51 1.70 -0.34
N GLY A 46 -20.98 0.49 0.03
CA GLY A 46 -20.14 -0.65 0.30
C GLY A 46 -19.17 -1.03 -0.81
N PRO A 47 -19.62 -1.26 -2.06
CA PRO A 47 -18.74 -1.66 -3.16
C PRO A 47 -17.64 -0.63 -3.47
N THR A 48 -17.98 0.65 -3.56
CA THR A 48 -17.00 1.73 -3.78
C THR A 48 -15.99 1.83 -2.64
N THR A 49 -16.45 1.75 -1.39
CA THR A 49 -15.56 1.77 -0.22
C THR A 49 -14.59 0.58 -0.21
N GLN A 50 -15.06 -0.62 -0.60
CA GLN A 50 -14.20 -1.81 -0.68
C GLN A 50 -13.10 -1.65 -1.74
N VAL A 51 -13.41 -1.09 -2.91
CA VAL A 51 -12.41 -0.81 -3.96
C VAL A 51 -11.46 0.28 -3.52
N SER A 52 -11.98 1.40 -2.99
CA SER A 52 -11.18 2.54 -2.55
C SER A 52 -10.13 2.14 -1.49
N ARG A 53 -10.47 1.25 -0.57
CA ARG A 53 -9.53 0.72 0.44
C ARG A 53 -8.41 -0.16 -0.13
N GLN A 54 -8.50 -0.61 -1.37
CA GLN A 54 -7.42 -1.30 -2.05
C GLN A 54 -6.44 -0.34 -2.73
N ILE A 55 -6.83 0.92 -2.92
CA ILE A 55 -6.10 1.94 -3.66
C ILE A 55 -5.53 3.00 -2.72
N TYR A 56 -6.32 3.42 -1.73
CA TYR A 56 -6.01 4.53 -0.82
C TYR A 56 -5.79 4.05 0.61
N GLU A 57 -4.87 4.69 1.30
CA GLU A 57 -4.63 4.53 2.73
C GLU A 57 -5.23 5.71 3.49
N ALA A 58 -5.93 5.45 4.58
CA ALA A 58 -6.54 6.48 5.42
C ALA A 58 -5.59 6.95 6.53
N LEU A 59 -5.92 8.05 7.21
CA LEU A 59 -5.18 8.49 8.40
C LEU A 59 -5.22 7.44 9.51
N VAL A 60 -6.38 6.85 9.72
CA VAL A 60 -6.62 5.79 10.70
C VAL A 60 -7.50 4.72 10.08
N GLU A 61 -7.38 3.50 10.56
CA GLU A 61 -8.19 2.38 10.11
C GLU A 61 -9.06 1.83 11.23
N ARG A 62 -10.07 1.05 10.85
CA ARG A 62 -10.89 0.31 11.77
C ARG A 62 -10.48 -1.17 11.73
N ALA A 63 -10.03 -1.68 12.87
CA ALA A 63 -9.68 -3.09 13.04
C ALA A 63 -10.92 -4.00 12.99
N VAL A 64 -10.70 -5.31 12.94
CA VAL A 64 -11.77 -6.31 12.92
C VAL A 64 -12.65 -6.25 14.20
N ASP A 65 -12.06 -5.88 15.33
CA ASP A 65 -12.76 -5.65 16.60
C ASP A 65 -13.43 -4.26 16.70
N MET A 66 -13.49 -3.54 15.57
CA MET A 66 -14.09 -2.22 15.41
C MET A 66 -13.33 -1.08 16.10
N LYS A 67 -12.18 -1.34 16.71
CA LYS A 67 -11.33 -0.27 17.28
C LYS A 67 -10.58 0.48 16.21
N ILE A 68 -10.33 1.75 16.47
CA ILE A 68 -9.49 2.59 15.61
C ILE A 68 -8.02 2.24 15.85
N GLN A 69 -7.30 2.02 14.77
CA GLN A 69 -5.87 1.71 14.77
C GLN A 69 -5.09 2.67 13.86
N PRO A 70 -3.78 2.83 14.10
CA PRO A 70 -2.91 3.63 13.25
C PRO A 70 -2.86 3.14 11.80
N ALA A 71 -2.78 4.11 10.85
CA ALA A 71 -2.47 3.88 9.45
C ALA A 71 -1.46 4.94 8.97
N LEU A 72 -1.86 5.95 8.18
CA LEU A 72 -0.97 7.07 7.86
C LEU A 72 -0.66 7.95 9.06
N ALA A 73 -1.56 8.02 10.04
CA ALA A 73 -1.29 8.63 11.34
C ALA A 73 -0.85 7.56 12.36
N THR A 74 0.27 7.80 13.02
CA THR A 74 0.82 6.92 14.07
C THR A 74 0.21 7.17 15.43
N LYS A 75 -0.23 8.42 15.68
CA LYS A 75 -0.84 8.90 16.93
C LYS A 75 -1.82 10.01 16.64
N TRP A 76 -2.78 10.17 17.51
CA TRP A 76 -3.70 11.31 17.51
C TRP A 76 -4.09 11.68 18.93
N LYS A 77 -4.42 12.96 19.11
CA LYS A 77 -4.92 13.50 20.37
C LYS A 77 -5.88 14.63 20.10
N THR A 78 -6.82 14.86 21.02
CA THR A 78 -7.61 16.08 21.03
C THR A 78 -7.00 17.09 22.01
N THR A 79 -6.98 18.35 21.64
CA THR A 79 -6.54 19.46 22.48
C THR A 79 -7.71 20.21 23.08
N ASP A 80 -8.84 20.19 22.37
CA ASP A 80 -10.13 20.73 22.77
C ASP A 80 -11.24 19.95 22.01
N PRO A 81 -12.54 20.15 22.30
CA PRO A 81 -13.62 19.37 21.69
C PRO A 81 -13.68 19.40 20.16
N ASN A 82 -13.07 20.41 19.52
CA ASN A 82 -13.15 20.64 18.08
C ASN A 82 -11.81 20.49 17.36
N THR A 83 -10.70 20.26 18.10
CA THR A 83 -9.35 20.22 17.51
C THR A 83 -8.69 18.87 17.73
N TRP A 84 -8.35 18.22 16.63
CA TRP A 84 -7.59 16.98 16.61
C TRP A 84 -6.22 17.19 15.99
N ILE A 85 -5.19 16.63 16.61
CA ILE A 85 -3.82 16.65 16.12
C ILE A 85 -3.44 15.23 15.76
N PHE A 86 -3.05 15.00 14.50
CA PHE A 86 -2.54 13.73 14.00
C PHE A 86 -1.03 13.82 13.79
N THR A 87 -0.29 12.84 14.29
CA THR A 87 1.13 12.67 13.97
C THR A 87 1.24 11.70 12.81
N LEU A 88 1.73 12.18 11.68
CA LEU A 88 1.85 11.37 10.48
C LEU A 88 3.05 10.42 10.56
N ARG A 89 2.97 9.31 9.84
CA ARG A 89 4.07 8.38 9.61
C ARG A 89 5.12 9.07 8.73
N GLU A 90 6.38 8.88 9.08
CA GLU A 90 7.51 9.36 8.28
C GLU A 90 7.73 8.46 7.04
N ASP A 91 8.45 8.98 6.04
CA ASP A 91 8.87 8.26 4.84
C ASP A 91 7.72 7.65 3.98
N VAL A 92 6.51 8.18 4.09
CA VAL A 92 5.40 7.79 3.23
C VAL A 92 5.60 8.37 1.83
N LYS A 93 5.37 7.54 0.81
CA LYS A 93 5.45 7.95 -0.59
C LYS A 93 4.17 7.58 -1.32
N PHE A 94 3.78 8.45 -2.25
CA PHE A 94 2.76 8.14 -3.25
C PHE A 94 3.27 7.07 -4.24
N SER A 95 2.38 6.51 -5.02
CA SER A 95 2.69 5.49 -6.04
C SER A 95 3.64 5.97 -7.14
N ASP A 96 3.71 7.28 -7.37
CA ASP A 96 4.65 7.93 -8.29
C ASP A 96 6.05 8.16 -7.67
N GLY A 97 6.22 7.86 -6.38
CA GLY A 97 7.47 8.00 -5.63
C GLY A 97 7.65 9.35 -4.94
N SER A 98 6.73 10.31 -5.11
CA SER A 98 6.77 11.59 -4.39
C SER A 98 6.52 11.37 -2.89
N ALA A 99 7.11 12.21 -2.05
CA ALA A 99 6.92 12.15 -0.59
C ALA A 99 5.56 12.74 -0.21
N MET A 100 4.85 12.07 0.69
CA MET A 100 3.62 12.60 1.30
C MET A 100 3.98 13.61 2.38
N THR A 101 3.24 14.71 2.42
CA THR A 101 3.39 15.79 3.40
C THR A 101 2.08 16.05 4.16
N SER A 102 2.14 16.88 5.19
CA SER A 102 0.93 17.37 5.86
C SER A 102 0.00 18.18 4.97
N ASP A 103 0.57 18.88 3.97
CA ASP A 103 -0.20 19.71 3.05
C ASP A 103 -1.07 18.84 2.12
N ASP A 104 -0.59 17.67 1.74
CA ASP A 104 -1.37 16.68 0.98
C ASP A 104 -2.57 16.18 1.79
N VAL A 105 -2.36 15.94 3.09
CA VAL A 105 -3.44 15.54 3.99
C VAL A 105 -4.47 16.64 4.14
N VAL A 106 -4.03 17.90 4.34
CA VAL A 106 -4.92 19.07 4.44
C VAL A 106 -5.69 19.29 3.15
N PHE A 107 -5.05 19.09 2.00
CA PHE A 107 -5.73 19.19 0.69
C PHE A 107 -6.83 18.14 0.51
N SER A 108 -6.64 16.95 1.11
CA SER A 108 -7.55 15.80 0.97
C SER A 108 -8.75 15.83 1.92
N ILE A 109 -8.82 16.73 2.92
CA ILE A 109 -9.92 16.84 3.90
C ILE A 109 -10.81 18.03 3.58
#